data_a438f465661584ae03ea2df2f3ba3ca3
#
_entry.id   a438f465661584ae03ea2df2f3ba3ca3
#
_cell.length_a   1.000
_cell.length_b   1.000
_cell.length_c   1.000
_cell.angle_alpha   90.00
_cell.angle_beta   90.00
_cell.angle_gamma   90.00
#
_symmetry.space_group_name_H-M   'P 1'
#
loop_
_entity.id
_entity.type
_entity.pdbx_description
1 polymer ?
#
loop_
_entity_poly.entity_id
_entity_poly.type
_entity_poly.pdbx_seq_one_letter_code
_entity_poly.pdbx_strand_id
1 'polypeptide(L)'
;MTEDWRHGGFALYVHWPFCAAKCPYCDFNSHVTASVDHAAWRAAYLRELERAAAETPDRVLDTIFFGGGTPSLMEPETVAAIIDKARSLWRTSNSLEITLEANPGSVEAGRFADFRQGGVNRVSMGIQALNDADLKRLGRLHSVAEARQAFDVARHAFDRVSFDLIYGRQDQTLDQWKAELNEALSMAIDHLSLYQLTIENGTAFGDRYARGRLRGLPSEDLGADLFTLTREICGERGMPAYEVSNHARPGSESRHNLIYWRYGDYVGIGPGAHGRVTIDGVKWGTEQFSNPRRWMDAEAAGNPEKPRVALSRQDQAEEFLLMGLRLSDGISLERYEALASTNWMSYAGNWAVTDRPQAPQGRRSIP
;
A
#
# COMPACT_ATOMS: atom_id res chain seq x y z
N MET A 1 -10.39 7.51 28.36
CA MET A 1 -10.82 6.79 27.13
C MET A 1 -9.55 6.33 26.43
N THR A 2 -9.49 5.10 25.95
CA THR A 2 -8.39 4.63 25.10
C THR A 2 -8.42 5.39 23.77
N GLU A 3 -7.26 5.85 23.31
CA GLU A 3 -7.17 6.54 22.01
C GLU A 3 -7.58 5.58 20.88
N ASP A 4 -8.39 6.06 19.93
CA ASP A 4 -9.00 5.23 18.87
C ASP A 4 -7.99 4.48 17.99
N TRP A 5 -6.83 5.09 17.69
CA TRP A 5 -5.78 4.48 16.87
C TRP A 5 -5.33 3.09 17.36
N ARG A 6 -5.46 2.81 18.67
CA ARG A 6 -5.07 1.52 19.26
C ARG A 6 -5.84 0.33 18.70
N HIS A 7 -7.02 0.57 18.14
CA HIS A 7 -7.80 -0.46 17.43
C HIS A 7 -7.19 -0.87 16.09
N GLY A 8 -6.50 0.05 15.43
CA GLY A 8 -5.83 -0.20 14.15
C GLY A 8 -4.36 -0.60 14.28
N GLY A 9 -3.67 -0.19 15.37
CA GLY A 9 -2.24 -0.40 15.58
C GLY A 9 -1.37 0.77 15.15
N PHE A 10 -0.04 0.54 15.11
CA PHE A 10 0.95 1.55 14.75
C PHE A 10 1.94 1.03 13.71
N ALA A 11 2.18 1.84 12.67
CA ALA A 11 3.03 1.50 11.54
C ALA A 11 4.10 2.55 11.24
N LEU A 12 5.20 2.10 10.61
CA LEU A 12 6.18 2.93 9.95
C LEU A 12 6.12 2.70 8.43
N TYR A 13 5.90 3.77 7.66
CA TYR A 13 6.03 3.78 6.21
C TYR A 13 7.30 4.54 5.79
N VAL A 14 8.14 3.88 5.00
CA VAL A 14 9.40 4.45 4.48
C VAL A 14 9.24 4.66 2.97
N HIS A 15 9.17 5.89 2.54
CA HIS A 15 9.05 6.22 1.12
C HIS A 15 10.42 6.35 0.45
N TRP A 16 10.70 5.46 -0.50
CA TRP A 16 11.84 5.59 -1.39
C TRP A 16 11.41 6.21 -2.73
N PRO A 17 11.88 7.40 -3.08
CA PRO A 17 11.32 8.13 -4.22
C PRO A 17 11.90 7.74 -5.58
N PHE A 18 12.86 6.80 -5.67
CA PHE A 18 13.58 6.55 -6.92
C PHE A 18 13.14 5.27 -7.61
N CYS A 19 13.07 5.35 -8.96
CA CYS A 19 12.82 4.24 -9.87
C CYS A 19 13.89 4.20 -10.97
N ALA A 20 14.12 3.02 -11.55
CA ALA A 20 14.92 2.87 -12.76
C ALA A 20 14.24 3.49 -13.98
N ALA A 21 12.91 3.40 -14.08
CA ALA A 21 12.07 4.01 -15.10
C ALA A 21 10.69 4.35 -14.53
N LYS A 22 10.03 5.38 -15.03
CA LYS A 22 8.67 5.74 -14.64
C LYS A 22 7.65 5.03 -15.53
N CYS A 23 6.79 4.22 -14.93
CA CYS A 23 5.70 3.54 -15.64
C CYS A 23 4.64 4.56 -16.10
N PRO A 24 4.03 4.39 -17.30
CA PRO A 24 3.12 5.37 -17.88
C PRO A 24 1.79 5.53 -17.13
N TYR A 25 1.42 4.58 -16.29
CA TYR A 25 0.21 4.60 -15.45
C TYR A 25 0.47 5.08 -14.02
N CYS A 26 1.75 5.19 -13.60
CA CYS A 26 2.10 5.40 -12.19
C CYS A 26 1.95 6.88 -11.78
N ASP A 27 1.13 7.12 -10.78
CA ASP A 27 0.87 8.41 -10.13
C ASP A 27 1.71 8.62 -8.84
N PHE A 28 2.44 7.59 -8.39
CA PHE A 28 3.24 7.67 -7.17
C PHE A 28 4.31 8.76 -7.26
N ASN A 29 4.68 9.31 -6.10
CA ASN A 29 5.80 10.23 -5.97
C ASN A 29 7.13 9.50 -6.28
N SER A 30 7.40 9.30 -7.57
CA SER A 30 8.55 8.57 -8.06
C SER A 30 9.35 9.38 -9.08
N HIS A 31 10.68 9.29 -8.97
CA HIS A 31 11.63 10.07 -9.75
C HIS A 31 12.69 9.15 -10.36
N VAL A 32 13.10 9.42 -11.59
CA VAL A 32 14.23 8.73 -12.23
C VAL A 32 15.49 9.58 -12.03
N THR A 33 16.56 8.97 -11.51
CA THR A 33 17.84 9.63 -11.32
C THR A 33 18.99 8.74 -11.79
N ALA A 34 20.08 9.36 -12.24
CA ALA A 34 21.27 8.63 -12.69
C ALA A 34 22.12 8.12 -11.53
N SER A 35 22.05 8.76 -10.37
CA SER A 35 22.83 8.37 -9.18
C SER A 35 22.13 8.82 -7.90
N VAL A 36 22.38 8.08 -6.83
CA VAL A 36 21.90 8.37 -5.48
C VAL A 36 23.08 8.32 -4.52
N ASP A 37 23.24 9.34 -3.68
CA ASP A 37 24.16 9.28 -2.54
C ASP A 37 23.52 8.49 -1.39
N HIS A 38 23.63 7.17 -1.43
CA HIS A 38 22.98 6.27 -0.46
C HIS A 38 23.40 6.55 0.98
N ALA A 39 24.64 7.00 1.22
CA ALA A 39 25.11 7.34 2.57
C ALA A 39 24.40 8.58 3.13
N ALA A 40 24.27 9.64 2.31
CA ALA A 40 23.53 10.84 2.70
C ALA A 40 22.04 10.53 2.93
N TRP A 41 21.41 9.74 2.06
CA TRP A 41 20.03 9.33 2.22
C TRP A 41 19.81 8.49 3.48
N ARG A 42 20.68 7.51 3.75
CA ARG A 42 20.62 6.71 4.98
C ARG A 42 20.69 7.60 6.22
N ALA A 43 21.65 8.54 6.27
CA ALA A 43 21.80 9.44 7.40
C ALA A 43 20.53 10.30 7.62
N ALA A 44 19.91 10.79 6.54
CA ALA A 44 18.67 11.57 6.59
C ALA A 44 17.49 10.76 7.15
N TYR A 45 17.26 9.52 6.66
CA TYR A 45 16.22 8.66 7.19
C TYR A 45 16.41 8.34 8.68
N LEU A 46 17.66 8.11 9.13
CA LEU A 46 17.93 7.80 10.53
C LEU A 46 17.61 8.98 11.46
N ARG A 47 17.92 10.22 11.04
CA ARG A 47 17.57 11.44 11.81
C ARG A 47 16.05 11.67 11.82
N GLU A 48 15.38 11.42 10.70
CA GLU A 48 13.92 11.55 10.64
C GLU A 48 13.21 10.53 11.54
N LEU A 49 13.72 9.30 11.63
CA LEU A 49 13.22 8.30 12.58
C LEU A 49 13.36 8.77 14.03
N GLU A 50 14.51 9.37 14.39
CA GLU A 50 14.71 9.93 15.74
C GLU A 50 13.68 11.00 16.07
N ARG A 51 13.43 11.91 15.12
CA ARG A 51 12.43 12.97 15.27
C ARG A 51 11.02 12.39 15.44
N ALA A 52 10.63 11.45 14.60
CA ALA A 52 9.32 10.83 14.66
C ALA A 52 9.10 10.03 15.96
N ALA A 53 10.13 9.32 16.42
CA ALA A 53 10.06 8.54 17.66
C ALA A 53 9.98 9.42 18.91
N ALA A 54 10.62 10.58 18.90
CA ALA A 54 10.53 11.53 20.01
C ALA A 54 9.08 12.00 20.25
N GLU A 55 8.26 12.04 19.22
CA GLU A 55 6.85 12.43 19.31
C GLU A 55 5.91 11.23 19.60
N THR A 56 6.39 10.01 19.46
CA THR A 56 5.60 8.77 19.58
C THR A 56 6.27 7.73 20.50
N PRO A 57 6.73 8.11 21.73
CA PRO A 57 7.62 7.26 22.53
C PRO A 57 6.96 5.97 23.04
N ASP A 58 5.66 5.96 23.29
CA ASP A 58 4.94 4.85 23.91
C ASP A 58 4.27 3.89 22.91
N ARG A 59 4.63 3.99 21.64
CA ARG A 59 4.07 3.15 20.58
C ARG A 59 4.70 1.75 20.58
N VAL A 60 3.90 0.78 20.16
CA VAL A 60 4.37 -0.56 19.80
C VAL A 60 4.31 -0.66 18.28
N LEU A 61 5.46 -0.80 17.64
CA LEU A 61 5.56 -0.89 16.18
C LEU A 61 5.13 -2.27 15.71
N ASP A 62 4.06 -2.33 14.92
CA ASP A 62 3.50 -3.55 14.38
C ASP A 62 4.03 -3.88 12.99
N THR A 63 4.32 -2.85 12.19
CA THR A 63 4.77 -3.03 10.81
C THR A 63 5.76 -1.94 10.37
N ILE A 64 6.70 -2.33 9.49
CA ILE A 64 7.52 -1.42 8.68
C ILE A 64 7.25 -1.74 7.21
N PHE A 65 7.00 -0.73 6.40
CA PHE A 65 6.76 -0.91 4.98
C PHE A 65 7.65 0.03 4.17
N PHE A 66 8.51 -0.54 3.35
CA PHE A 66 9.32 0.18 2.37
C PHE A 66 8.58 0.22 1.04
N GLY A 67 8.09 1.40 0.66
CA GLY A 67 7.27 1.60 -0.54
C GLY A 67 7.66 2.84 -1.33
N GLY A 68 6.86 3.16 -2.34
CA GLY A 68 6.96 4.39 -3.13
C GLY A 68 7.42 4.19 -4.56
N GLY A 69 8.66 4.56 -4.89
CA GLY A 69 9.22 4.32 -6.21
C GLY A 69 9.59 2.85 -6.41
N THR A 70 10.81 2.49 -6.08
CA THR A 70 11.30 1.10 -6.13
C THR A 70 12.24 0.86 -4.95
N PRO A 71 11.73 0.48 -3.78
CA PRO A 71 12.54 0.29 -2.57
C PRO A 71 13.65 -0.75 -2.70
N SER A 72 13.49 -1.75 -3.56
CA SER A 72 14.55 -2.73 -3.86
C SER A 72 15.80 -2.15 -4.53
N LEU A 73 15.76 -0.87 -4.94
CA LEU A 73 16.96 -0.13 -5.39
C LEU A 73 17.75 0.48 -4.24
N MET A 74 17.22 0.50 -3.02
CA MET A 74 18.01 0.88 -1.84
C MET A 74 19.15 -0.10 -1.63
N GLU A 75 20.24 0.38 -1.06
CA GLU A 75 21.28 -0.54 -0.56
C GLU A 75 20.73 -1.36 0.61
N PRO A 76 20.96 -2.68 0.66
CA PRO A 76 20.52 -3.53 1.76
C PRO A 76 20.96 -3.02 3.14
N GLU A 77 22.15 -2.44 3.24
CA GLU A 77 22.69 -1.83 4.47
C GLU A 77 21.87 -0.61 4.90
N THR A 78 21.27 0.13 3.97
CA THR A 78 20.40 1.25 4.30
C THR A 78 19.06 0.74 4.85
N VAL A 79 18.48 -0.30 4.24
CA VAL A 79 17.26 -0.94 4.74
C VAL A 79 17.48 -1.54 6.13
N ALA A 80 18.58 -2.27 6.33
CA ALA A 80 18.95 -2.84 7.61
C ALA A 80 19.12 -1.76 8.70
N ALA A 81 19.85 -0.67 8.40
CA ALA A 81 20.06 0.43 9.32
C ALA A 81 18.76 1.11 9.76
N ILE A 82 17.80 1.29 8.84
CA ILE A 82 16.47 1.83 9.14
C ILE A 82 15.69 0.87 10.07
N ILE A 83 15.71 -0.43 9.78
CA ILE A 83 15.04 -1.46 10.60
C ILE A 83 15.62 -1.49 12.02
N ASP A 84 16.95 -1.54 12.14
CA ASP A 84 17.65 -1.59 13.43
C ASP A 84 17.38 -0.32 14.24
N LYS A 85 17.41 0.83 13.58
CA LYS A 85 17.09 2.12 14.21
C LYS A 85 15.65 2.13 14.70
N ALA A 86 14.69 1.73 13.89
CA ALA A 86 13.29 1.68 14.28
C ALA A 86 13.07 0.75 15.50
N ARG A 87 13.71 -0.43 15.52
CA ARG A 87 13.68 -1.36 16.65
C ARG A 87 14.33 -0.80 17.92
N SER A 88 15.31 0.08 17.79
CA SER A 88 15.95 0.72 18.94
C SER A 88 15.11 1.87 19.53
N LEU A 89 14.26 2.49 18.71
CA LEU A 89 13.45 3.66 19.09
C LEU A 89 12.05 3.27 19.60
N TRP A 90 11.44 2.23 19.05
CA TRP A 90 10.13 1.75 19.49
C TRP A 90 10.18 0.31 19.98
N ARG A 91 9.33 -0.02 20.94
CA ARG A 91 9.03 -1.42 21.23
C ARG A 91 8.36 -2.03 20.00
N THR A 92 8.66 -3.27 19.70
CA THR A 92 8.07 -3.97 18.53
C THR A 92 7.13 -5.08 18.98
N SER A 93 6.10 -5.35 18.16
CA SER A 93 5.28 -6.52 18.36
C SER A 93 6.09 -7.81 18.08
N ASN A 94 5.73 -8.91 18.75
CA ASN A 94 6.40 -10.21 18.55
C ASN A 94 6.27 -10.73 17.10
N SER A 95 5.32 -10.20 16.35
CA SER A 95 5.03 -10.55 14.96
C SER A 95 5.24 -9.36 14.01
N LEU A 96 6.28 -8.53 14.26
CA LEU A 96 6.61 -7.38 13.43
C LEU A 96 6.71 -7.79 11.94
N GLU A 97 5.83 -7.24 11.10
CA GLU A 97 5.88 -7.42 9.65
C GLU A 97 6.76 -6.33 9.02
N ILE A 98 7.76 -6.74 8.26
CA ILE A 98 8.66 -5.82 7.55
C ILE A 98 8.60 -6.13 6.07
N THR A 99 7.88 -5.29 5.32
CA THR A 99 7.66 -5.47 3.89
C THR A 99 8.57 -4.57 3.07
N LEU A 100 9.12 -5.12 1.98
CA LEU A 100 9.85 -4.41 0.95
C LEU A 100 9.14 -4.57 -0.40
N GLU A 101 8.80 -3.47 -1.07
CA GLU A 101 8.39 -3.51 -2.48
C GLU A 101 9.59 -3.71 -3.39
N ALA A 102 9.43 -4.56 -4.41
CA ALA A 102 10.48 -4.88 -5.35
C ALA A 102 9.94 -4.98 -6.79
N ASN A 103 10.79 -4.65 -7.76
CA ASN A 103 10.56 -5.07 -9.13
C ASN A 103 11.12 -6.47 -9.35
N PRO A 104 10.53 -7.28 -10.24
CA PRO A 104 10.97 -8.63 -10.53
C PRO A 104 12.14 -8.65 -11.54
N GLY A 105 13.17 -7.84 -11.30
CA GLY A 105 14.39 -7.81 -12.10
C GLY A 105 15.48 -8.72 -11.52
N SER A 106 16.43 -9.13 -12.34
CA SER A 106 17.54 -9.99 -11.92
C SER A 106 18.46 -9.31 -10.90
N VAL A 107 18.61 -8.00 -10.98
CA VAL A 107 19.45 -7.22 -10.04
C VAL A 107 18.81 -7.21 -8.65
N GLU A 108 17.51 -7.00 -8.58
CA GLU A 108 16.76 -6.98 -7.32
C GLU A 108 16.72 -8.37 -6.68
N ALA A 109 16.49 -9.42 -7.48
CA ALA A 109 16.49 -10.81 -7.02
C ALA A 109 17.85 -11.21 -6.41
N GLY A 110 18.95 -10.71 -6.96
CA GLY A 110 20.29 -10.95 -6.42
C GLY A 110 20.53 -10.37 -5.02
N ARG A 111 19.70 -9.41 -4.58
CA ARG A 111 19.81 -8.75 -3.26
C ARG A 111 18.83 -9.29 -2.20
N PHE A 112 17.93 -10.20 -2.57
CA PHE A 112 16.89 -10.67 -1.65
C PHE A 112 17.46 -11.35 -0.40
N ALA A 113 18.56 -12.09 -0.52
CA ALA A 113 19.25 -12.67 0.63
C ALA A 113 19.77 -11.59 1.61
N ASP A 114 20.35 -10.52 1.07
CA ASP A 114 20.87 -9.41 1.88
C ASP A 114 19.73 -8.64 2.57
N PHE A 115 18.61 -8.37 1.88
CA PHE A 115 17.42 -7.79 2.49
C PHE A 115 16.84 -8.68 3.59
N ARG A 116 16.80 -10.01 3.37
CA ARG A 116 16.36 -10.98 4.40
C ARG A 116 17.26 -10.93 5.62
N GLN A 117 18.57 -10.91 5.42
CA GLN A 117 19.56 -10.78 6.50
C GLN A 117 19.40 -9.44 7.22
N GLY A 118 19.11 -8.37 6.50
CA GLY A 118 18.84 -7.03 7.04
C GLY A 118 17.51 -6.91 7.80
N GLY A 119 16.71 -7.99 7.88
CA GLY A 119 15.51 -8.03 8.71
C GLY A 119 14.18 -7.95 7.97
N VAL A 120 14.17 -7.78 6.64
CA VAL A 120 12.95 -7.87 5.82
C VAL A 120 12.40 -9.29 5.92
N ASN A 121 11.08 -9.43 6.16
CA ASN A 121 10.44 -10.75 6.28
C ASN A 121 9.27 -10.96 5.32
N ARG A 122 8.90 -9.94 4.54
CA ARG A 122 7.88 -9.99 3.49
C ARG A 122 8.34 -9.19 2.27
N VAL A 123 8.11 -9.71 1.07
CA VAL A 123 8.34 -9.00 -0.19
C VAL A 123 7.04 -8.88 -0.98
N SER A 124 6.78 -7.70 -1.57
CA SER A 124 5.71 -7.48 -2.54
C SER A 124 6.32 -7.14 -3.89
N MET A 125 6.03 -7.94 -4.93
CA MET A 125 6.67 -7.82 -6.23
C MET A 125 5.71 -7.25 -7.27
N GLY A 126 6.07 -6.11 -7.87
CA GLY A 126 5.30 -5.50 -8.94
C GLY A 126 5.45 -6.25 -10.27
N ILE A 127 4.86 -7.43 -10.43
CA ILE A 127 4.88 -8.22 -11.68
C ILE A 127 4.03 -7.55 -12.75
N GLN A 128 2.81 -7.15 -12.43
CA GLN A 128 1.85 -6.37 -13.19
C GLN A 128 1.11 -7.12 -14.31
N ALA A 129 1.74 -8.05 -15.01
CA ALA A 129 1.09 -8.92 -16.01
C ALA A 129 1.90 -10.21 -16.23
N LEU A 130 1.22 -11.28 -16.66
CA LEU A 130 1.85 -12.56 -17.01
C LEU A 130 1.93 -12.78 -18.54
N ASN A 131 1.98 -11.69 -19.31
CA ASN A 131 2.32 -11.73 -20.74
C ASN A 131 3.19 -10.53 -21.12
N ASP A 132 4.16 -10.75 -22.01
CA ASP A 132 5.17 -9.76 -22.35
C ASP A 132 4.61 -8.57 -23.17
N ALA A 133 3.53 -8.79 -23.94
CA ALA A 133 2.90 -7.72 -24.72
C ALA A 133 2.29 -6.66 -23.80
N ASP A 134 1.61 -7.10 -22.73
CA ASP A 134 1.00 -6.20 -21.75
C ASP A 134 2.06 -5.58 -20.84
N LEU A 135 3.09 -6.32 -20.44
CA LEU A 135 4.23 -5.74 -19.72
C LEU A 135 4.84 -4.57 -20.49
N LYS A 136 5.04 -4.74 -21.80
CA LYS A 136 5.55 -3.67 -22.67
C LYS A 136 4.59 -2.48 -22.76
N ARG A 137 3.27 -2.72 -22.86
CA ARG A 137 2.24 -1.66 -22.87
C ARG A 137 2.23 -0.90 -21.55
N LEU A 138 2.43 -1.59 -20.41
CA LEU A 138 2.56 -1.02 -19.08
C LEU A 138 3.93 -0.36 -18.81
N GLY A 139 4.85 -0.38 -19.79
CA GLY A 139 6.17 0.22 -19.66
C GLY A 139 7.09 -0.51 -18.67
N ARG A 140 6.83 -1.81 -18.44
CA ARG A 140 7.69 -2.64 -17.59
C ARG A 140 8.96 -3.03 -18.34
N LEU A 141 10.07 -3.09 -17.59
CA LEU A 141 11.39 -3.40 -18.14
C LEU A 141 11.72 -4.90 -18.11
N HIS A 142 10.99 -5.67 -17.32
CA HIS A 142 11.17 -7.11 -17.18
C HIS A 142 10.22 -7.89 -18.11
N SER A 143 10.60 -9.11 -18.43
CA SER A 143 9.78 -10.12 -19.09
C SER A 143 9.06 -11.02 -18.08
N VAL A 144 8.08 -11.79 -18.55
CA VAL A 144 7.40 -12.81 -17.72
C VAL A 144 8.40 -13.87 -17.20
N ALA A 145 9.36 -14.26 -18.03
CA ALA A 145 10.38 -15.22 -17.64
C ALA A 145 11.24 -14.71 -16.47
N GLU A 146 11.68 -13.45 -16.53
CA GLU A 146 12.43 -12.80 -15.45
C GLU A 146 11.56 -12.65 -14.19
N ALA A 147 10.27 -12.29 -14.34
CA ALA A 147 9.36 -12.18 -13.21
C ALA A 147 9.19 -13.52 -12.47
N ARG A 148 9.01 -14.61 -13.20
CA ARG A 148 8.91 -15.96 -12.61
C ARG A 148 10.20 -16.37 -11.90
N GLN A 149 11.35 -16.12 -12.52
CA GLN A 149 12.65 -16.42 -11.90
C GLN A 149 12.86 -15.60 -10.63
N ALA A 150 12.57 -14.30 -10.65
CA ALA A 150 12.69 -13.45 -9.48
C ALA A 150 11.73 -13.86 -8.36
N PHE A 151 10.50 -14.28 -8.71
CA PHE A 151 9.53 -14.81 -7.74
C PHE A 151 10.03 -16.12 -7.12
N ASP A 152 10.62 -17.03 -7.91
CA ASP A 152 11.21 -18.25 -7.40
C ASP A 152 12.39 -17.98 -6.44
N VAL A 153 13.22 -17.00 -6.72
CA VAL A 153 14.30 -16.56 -5.81
C VAL A 153 13.68 -15.99 -4.52
N ALA A 154 12.67 -15.13 -4.64
CA ALA A 154 12.03 -14.50 -3.48
C ALA A 154 11.41 -15.54 -2.54
N ARG A 155 10.67 -16.53 -3.06
CA ARG A 155 10.02 -17.58 -2.25
C ARG A 155 11.00 -18.53 -1.54
N HIS A 156 12.26 -18.58 -1.97
CA HIS A 156 13.32 -19.31 -1.26
C HIS A 156 13.98 -18.46 -0.17
N ALA A 157 13.97 -17.12 -0.33
CA ALA A 157 14.55 -16.19 0.63
C ALA A 157 13.58 -15.77 1.74
N PHE A 158 12.28 -15.68 1.43
CA PHE A 158 11.27 -15.13 2.33
C PHE A 158 10.11 -16.11 2.55
N ASP A 159 9.62 -16.17 3.78
CA ASP A 159 8.44 -16.98 4.13
C ASP A 159 7.15 -16.39 3.54
N ARG A 160 7.11 -15.06 3.34
CA ARG A 160 5.95 -14.34 2.80
C ARG A 160 6.35 -13.53 1.56
N VAL A 161 5.76 -13.90 0.43
CA VAL A 161 5.95 -13.23 -0.85
C VAL A 161 4.59 -13.02 -1.50
N SER A 162 4.28 -11.77 -1.82
CA SER A 162 3.12 -11.41 -2.63
C SER A 162 3.59 -10.81 -3.95
N PHE A 163 2.68 -10.74 -4.90
CA PHE A 163 2.90 -9.97 -6.11
C PHE A 163 1.63 -9.28 -6.58
N ASP A 164 1.84 -8.27 -7.41
CA ASP A 164 0.79 -7.41 -7.90
C ASP A 164 0.53 -7.71 -9.37
N LEU A 165 -0.75 -7.79 -9.77
CA LEU A 165 -1.19 -7.78 -11.16
C LEU A 165 -2.17 -6.65 -11.40
N ILE A 166 -2.15 -6.13 -12.62
CA ILE A 166 -3.09 -5.11 -13.10
C ILE A 166 -4.01 -5.77 -14.12
N TYR A 167 -5.33 -5.76 -13.87
CA TYR A 167 -6.34 -6.18 -14.83
C TYR A 167 -7.13 -4.98 -15.37
N GLY A 168 -8.04 -5.21 -16.32
CA GLY A 168 -8.73 -4.13 -17.03
C GLY A 168 -7.80 -3.37 -17.97
N ARG A 169 -6.79 -4.05 -18.50
CA ARG A 169 -5.83 -3.49 -19.45
C ARG A 169 -6.44 -3.32 -20.83
N GLN A 170 -5.74 -2.60 -21.70
CA GLN A 170 -6.17 -2.38 -23.09
C GLN A 170 -6.40 -3.72 -23.83
N ASP A 171 -7.56 -3.83 -24.47
CA ASP A 171 -8.00 -4.99 -25.26
C ASP A 171 -8.07 -6.31 -24.45
N GLN A 172 -8.02 -6.26 -23.12
CA GLN A 172 -8.12 -7.46 -22.27
C GLN A 172 -9.55 -7.99 -22.27
N THR A 173 -9.72 -9.28 -22.57
CA THR A 173 -11.01 -9.96 -22.46
C THR A 173 -11.17 -10.68 -21.12
N LEU A 174 -12.42 -11.03 -20.77
CA LEU A 174 -12.74 -11.80 -19.57
C LEU A 174 -12.00 -13.15 -19.54
N ASP A 175 -11.98 -13.86 -20.68
CA ASP A 175 -11.31 -15.17 -20.78
C ASP A 175 -9.78 -15.05 -20.62
N GLN A 176 -9.18 -14.03 -21.19
CA GLN A 176 -7.74 -13.77 -21.02
C GLN A 176 -7.41 -13.50 -19.56
N TRP A 177 -8.20 -12.66 -18.88
CA TRP A 177 -7.99 -12.40 -17.47
C TRP A 177 -8.22 -13.65 -16.61
N LYS A 178 -9.26 -14.41 -16.89
CA LYS A 178 -9.53 -15.69 -16.21
C LYS A 178 -8.35 -16.66 -16.31
N ALA A 179 -7.75 -16.79 -17.47
CA ALA A 179 -6.59 -17.66 -17.67
C ALA A 179 -5.37 -17.15 -16.88
N GLU A 180 -5.06 -15.85 -16.96
CA GLU A 180 -3.94 -15.22 -16.26
C GLU A 180 -4.10 -15.27 -14.75
N LEU A 181 -5.32 -15.05 -14.23
CA LEU A 181 -5.61 -15.13 -12.81
C LEU A 181 -5.45 -16.55 -12.26
N ASN A 182 -5.89 -17.56 -13.01
CA ASN A 182 -5.68 -18.97 -12.62
C ASN A 182 -4.18 -19.33 -12.58
N GLU A 183 -3.40 -18.83 -13.53
CA GLU A 183 -1.94 -18.97 -13.51
C GLU A 183 -1.35 -18.28 -12.29
N ALA A 184 -1.72 -17.01 -12.03
CA ALA A 184 -1.26 -16.27 -10.87
C ALA A 184 -1.55 -17.00 -9.55
N LEU A 185 -2.76 -17.53 -9.40
CA LEU A 185 -3.16 -18.30 -8.21
C LEU A 185 -2.38 -19.61 -8.06
N SER A 186 -1.90 -20.21 -9.15
CA SER A 186 -1.02 -21.38 -9.09
C SER A 186 0.40 -21.04 -8.60
N MET A 187 0.83 -19.81 -8.79
CA MET A 187 2.12 -19.28 -8.32
C MET A 187 2.04 -18.76 -6.88
N ALA A 188 0.92 -18.14 -6.52
CA ALA A 188 0.73 -17.42 -5.25
C ALA A 188 0.93 -18.31 -4.04
N ILE A 189 1.59 -17.77 -3.00
CA ILE A 189 1.80 -18.47 -1.73
C ILE A 189 0.58 -18.25 -0.83
N ASP A 190 0.35 -16.99 -0.42
CA ASP A 190 -0.66 -16.66 0.58
C ASP A 190 -1.35 -15.30 0.35
N HIS A 191 -0.85 -14.47 -0.59
CA HIS A 191 -1.36 -13.12 -0.82
C HIS A 191 -1.15 -12.68 -2.27
N LEU A 192 -2.14 -11.96 -2.83
CA LEU A 192 -2.11 -11.31 -4.14
C LEU A 192 -2.72 -9.91 -4.05
N SER A 193 -2.10 -8.95 -4.75
CA SER A 193 -2.67 -7.64 -5.01
C SER A 193 -3.14 -7.56 -6.45
N LEU A 194 -4.43 -7.38 -6.67
CA LEU A 194 -5.07 -7.39 -7.99
C LEU A 194 -5.76 -6.04 -8.21
N TYR A 195 -5.06 -5.16 -8.94
CA TYR A 195 -5.53 -3.80 -9.20
C TYR A 195 -6.23 -3.70 -10.54
N GLN A 196 -7.40 -3.08 -10.58
CA GLN A 196 -7.99 -2.66 -11.84
C GLN A 196 -7.22 -1.44 -12.35
N LEU A 197 -6.86 -1.42 -13.64
CA LEU A 197 -6.15 -0.28 -14.23
C LEU A 197 -7.01 0.97 -14.11
N THR A 198 -6.49 1.96 -13.41
CA THR A 198 -7.06 3.31 -13.32
C THR A 198 -6.24 4.28 -14.17
N ILE A 199 -6.89 5.31 -14.70
CA ILE A 199 -6.25 6.33 -15.54
C ILE A 199 -6.20 7.62 -14.75
N GLU A 200 -5.05 7.86 -14.14
CA GLU A 200 -4.86 9.01 -13.25
C GLU A 200 -4.35 10.23 -14.01
N ASN A 201 -4.87 11.41 -13.62
CA ASN A 201 -4.42 12.69 -14.16
C ASN A 201 -2.94 12.91 -13.79
N GLY A 202 -2.17 13.55 -14.69
CA GLY A 202 -0.75 13.79 -14.48
C GLY A 202 0.16 12.60 -14.81
N THR A 203 -0.41 11.47 -15.20
CA THR A 203 0.33 10.31 -15.73
C THR A 203 0.40 10.34 -17.27
N ALA A 204 1.36 9.61 -17.84
CA ALA A 204 1.45 9.52 -19.31
C ALA A 204 0.22 8.82 -19.92
N PHE A 205 -0.43 7.91 -19.19
CA PHE A 205 -1.71 7.31 -19.61
C PHE A 205 -2.85 8.34 -19.51
N GLY A 206 -2.91 9.15 -18.46
CA GLY A 206 -3.88 10.24 -18.34
C GLY A 206 -3.77 11.24 -19.50
N ASP A 207 -2.55 11.65 -19.85
CA ASP A 207 -2.29 12.53 -20.99
C ASP A 207 -2.72 11.92 -22.33
N ARG A 208 -2.46 10.63 -22.54
CA ARG A 208 -2.89 9.91 -23.75
C ARG A 208 -4.41 9.77 -23.81
N TYR A 209 -5.03 9.48 -22.67
CA TYR A 209 -6.48 9.34 -22.57
C TYR A 209 -7.19 10.66 -22.88
N ALA A 210 -6.76 11.75 -22.25
CA ALA A 210 -7.31 13.09 -22.50
C ALA A 210 -7.21 13.53 -23.97
N ARG A 211 -6.20 13.00 -24.71
CA ARG A 211 -6.04 13.26 -26.16
C ARG A 211 -6.72 12.21 -27.05
N GLY A 212 -7.52 11.29 -26.51
CA GLY A 212 -8.16 10.20 -27.27
C GLY A 212 -7.19 9.18 -27.86
N ARG A 213 -5.97 9.07 -27.31
CA ARG A 213 -4.89 8.20 -27.82
C ARG A 213 -4.67 6.94 -26.99
N LEU A 214 -5.39 6.75 -25.90
CA LEU A 214 -5.41 5.52 -25.11
C LEU A 214 -6.68 4.75 -25.46
N ARG A 215 -6.58 3.79 -26.37
CA ARG A 215 -7.71 3.01 -26.90
C ARG A 215 -7.72 1.62 -26.27
N GLY A 216 -8.87 0.93 -26.37
CA GLY A 216 -9.02 -0.46 -25.95
C GLY A 216 -9.20 -0.62 -24.46
N LEU A 217 -9.48 0.45 -23.70
CA LEU A 217 -9.86 0.34 -22.29
C LEU A 217 -11.22 -0.39 -22.19
N PRO A 218 -11.44 -1.19 -21.12
CA PRO A 218 -12.71 -1.87 -20.90
C PRO A 218 -13.84 -0.86 -20.75
N SER A 219 -15.06 -1.26 -21.15
CA SER A 219 -16.27 -0.57 -20.73
C SER A 219 -16.51 -0.71 -19.24
N GLU A 220 -17.39 0.10 -18.66
CA GLU A 220 -17.77 -0.01 -17.25
C GLU A 220 -18.31 -1.40 -16.91
N ASP A 221 -19.18 -1.96 -17.79
CA ASP A 221 -19.73 -3.31 -17.60
C ASP A 221 -18.62 -4.39 -17.62
N LEU A 222 -17.72 -4.35 -18.60
CA LEU A 222 -16.59 -5.29 -18.63
C LEU A 222 -15.67 -5.12 -17.39
N GLY A 223 -15.47 -3.88 -16.95
CA GLY A 223 -14.73 -3.60 -15.71
C GLY A 223 -15.36 -4.24 -14.48
N ALA A 224 -16.69 -4.15 -14.37
CA ALA A 224 -17.46 -4.77 -13.30
C ALA A 224 -17.43 -6.31 -13.38
N ASP A 225 -17.54 -6.87 -14.58
CA ASP A 225 -17.43 -8.32 -14.80
C ASP A 225 -16.03 -8.85 -14.42
N LEU A 226 -14.98 -8.15 -14.81
CA LEU A 226 -13.60 -8.48 -14.45
C LEU A 226 -13.39 -8.45 -12.92
N PHE A 227 -13.93 -7.45 -12.25
CA PHE A 227 -13.87 -7.34 -10.78
C PHE A 227 -14.62 -8.51 -10.10
N THR A 228 -15.83 -8.78 -10.55
CA THR A 228 -16.66 -9.88 -10.02
C THR A 228 -15.97 -11.23 -10.20
N LEU A 229 -15.51 -11.52 -11.42
CA LEU A 229 -14.76 -12.74 -11.74
C LEU A 229 -13.52 -12.90 -10.86
N THR A 230 -12.80 -11.81 -10.61
CA THR A 230 -11.60 -11.82 -9.76
C THR A 230 -11.94 -12.31 -8.35
N ARG A 231 -12.99 -11.73 -7.75
CA ARG A 231 -13.43 -12.11 -6.39
C ARG A 231 -13.92 -13.54 -6.29
N GLU A 232 -14.68 -14.00 -7.27
CA GLU A 232 -15.20 -15.36 -7.34
C GLU A 232 -14.07 -16.40 -7.41
N ILE A 233 -13.18 -16.26 -8.39
CA ILE A 233 -12.08 -17.21 -8.59
C ILE A 233 -11.11 -17.22 -7.40
N CYS A 234 -10.75 -16.06 -6.87
CA CYS A 234 -9.89 -15.99 -5.69
C CYS A 234 -10.56 -16.64 -4.47
N GLY A 235 -11.86 -16.41 -4.25
CA GLY A 235 -12.62 -17.02 -3.18
C GLY A 235 -12.67 -18.55 -3.30
N GLU A 236 -12.95 -19.09 -4.49
CA GLU A 236 -12.96 -20.53 -4.78
C GLU A 236 -11.60 -21.20 -4.54
N ARG A 237 -10.51 -20.45 -4.69
CA ARG A 237 -9.14 -20.91 -4.45
C ARG A 237 -8.65 -20.71 -3.01
N GLY A 238 -9.55 -20.28 -2.08
CA GLY A 238 -9.24 -20.08 -0.68
C GLY A 238 -8.38 -18.82 -0.41
N MET A 239 -8.42 -17.87 -1.31
CA MET A 239 -7.80 -16.54 -1.19
C MET A 239 -8.86 -15.44 -1.38
N PRO A 240 -9.87 -15.34 -0.48
CA PRO A 240 -10.90 -14.32 -0.60
C PRO A 240 -10.32 -12.91 -0.52
N ALA A 241 -11.02 -11.93 -1.09
CA ALA A 241 -10.69 -10.54 -0.90
C ALA A 241 -10.91 -10.16 0.57
N TYR A 242 -9.90 -9.61 1.24
CA TYR A 242 -10.06 -9.01 2.56
C TYR A 242 -10.29 -7.50 2.49
N GLU A 243 -9.96 -6.90 1.35
CA GLU A 243 -10.33 -5.54 0.96
C GLU A 243 -10.49 -5.46 -0.58
N VAL A 244 -10.73 -4.27 -1.13
CA VAL A 244 -11.12 -4.06 -2.53
C VAL A 244 -10.16 -4.70 -3.52
N SER A 245 -8.83 -4.58 -3.33
CA SER A 245 -7.80 -4.98 -4.30
C SER A 245 -6.90 -6.11 -3.81
N ASN A 246 -6.95 -6.47 -2.53
CA ASN A 246 -6.05 -7.45 -1.95
C ASN A 246 -6.77 -8.73 -1.52
N HIS A 247 -6.18 -9.84 -1.91
CA HIS A 247 -6.68 -11.20 -1.71
C HIS A 247 -5.67 -11.99 -0.90
N ALA A 248 -6.10 -12.71 0.12
CA ALA A 248 -5.20 -13.48 0.96
C ALA A 248 -5.86 -14.75 1.49
N ARG A 249 -5.05 -15.73 1.83
CA ARG A 249 -5.50 -16.81 2.70
C ARG A 249 -5.83 -16.22 4.08
N PRO A 250 -6.88 -16.68 4.76
CA PRO A 250 -7.22 -16.20 6.10
C PRO A 250 -6.03 -16.23 7.04
N GLY A 251 -5.70 -15.09 7.68
CA GLY A 251 -4.55 -14.90 8.55
C GLY A 251 -3.24 -14.50 7.83
N SER A 252 -3.29 -14.33 6.51
CA SER A 252 -2.14 -13.91 5.69
C SER A 252 -2.33 -12.53 5.06
N GLU A 253 -3.29 -11.74 5.53
CA GLU A 253 -3.52 -10.38 5.11
C GLU A 253 -2.26 -9.51 5.33
N SER A 254 -2.04 -8.49 4.52
CA SER A 254 -1.00 -7.50 4.78
C SER A 254 -1.34 -6.71 6.04
N ARG A 255 -0.56 -6.90 7.09
CA ARG A 255 -0.81 -6.22 8.38
C ARG A 255 -0.63 -4.72 8.26
N HIS A 256 0.29 -4.27 7.42
CA HIS A 256 0.50 -2.86 7.16
C HIS A 256 -0.74 -2.22 6.51
N ASN A 257 -1.32 -2.86 5.49
CA ASN A 257 -2.54 -2.39 4.86
C ASN A 257 -3.71 -2.35 5.85
N LEU A 258 -3.82 -3.38 6.71
CA LEU A 258 -4.87 -3.41 7.72
C LEU A 258 -4.78 -2.27 8.74
N ILE A 259 -3.57 -1.77 9.07
CA ILE A 259 -3.42 -0.59 9.94
C ILE A 259 -4.06 0.63 9.29
N TYR A 260 -3.87 0.84 7.98
CA TYR A 260 -4.52 1.92 7.26
C TYR A 260 -6.05 1.76 7.25
N TRP A 261 -6.52 0.59 6.82
CA TRP A 261 -7.96 0.34 6.66
C TRP A 261 -8.71 0.31 7.99
N ARG A 262 -8.05 -0.04 9.08
CA ARG A 262 -8.58 0.00 10.44
C ARG A 262 -8.37 1.33 11.15
N TYR A 263 -7.90 2.33 10.42
CA TYR A 263 -7.69 3.69 10.90
C TYR A 263 -6.74 3.79 12.11
N GLY A 264 -5.65 3.00 12.07
CA GLY A 264 -4.55 3.08 13.02
C GLY A 264 -3.72 4.36 12.84
N ASP A 265 -2.68 4.48 13.67
CA ASP A 265 -1.67 5.53 13.47
C ASP A 265 -0.50 5.00 12.63
N TYR A 266 0.08 5.86 11.83
CA TYR A 266 1.31 5.55 11.11
C TYR A 266 2.16 6.79 10.87
N VAL A 267 3.46 6.61 11.01
CA VAL A 267 4.48 7.60 10.66
C VAL A 267 4.94 7.34 9.24
N GLY A 268 4.93 8.37 8.40
CA GLY A 268 5.52 8.32 7.07
C GLY A 268 6.81 9.14 7.02
N ILE A 269 7.92 8.53 6.62
CA ILE A 269 9.21 9.18 6.43
C ILE A 269 9.66 9.11 4.98
N GLY A 270 10.48 10.08 4.58
CA GLY A 270 10.96 10.19 3.19
C GLY A 270 10.09 11.08 2.30
N PRO A 271 10.59 11.48 1.11
CA PRO A 271 9.96 12.47 0.25
C PRO A 271 8.53 12.10 -0.18
N GLY A 272 7.55 12.92 0.16
CA GLY A 272 6.15 12.70 -0.19
C GLY A 272 5.44 11.65 0.65
N ALA A 273 6.06 11.15 1.72
CA ALA A 273 5.37 10.27 2.66
C ALA A 273 4.27 11.04 3.40
N HIS A 274 3.14 10.36 3.60
CA HIS A 274 2.05 10.83 4.45
C HIS A 274 2.03 10.07 5.77
N GLY A 275 1.42 10.66 6.79
CA GLY A 275 1.21 10.02 8.08
C GLY A 275 -0.12 10.41 8.72
N ARG A 276 -0.54 9.60 9.67
CA ARG A 276 -1.64 9.88 10.60
C ARG A 276 -1.15 9.53 11.99
N VAL A 277 -0.97 10.53 12.84
CA VAL A 277 -0.37 10.35 14.16
C VAL A 277 -1.21 11.07 15.21
N THR A 278 -1.55 10.36 16.27
CA THR A 278 -2.25 10.95 17.42
C THR A 278 -1.23 11.39 18.46
N ILE A 279 -1.14 12.69 18.72
CA ILE A 279 -0.25 13.30 19.71
C ILE A 279 -1.10 14.13 20.67
N ASP A 280 -0.96 13.89 21.97
CA ASP A 280 -1.73 14.56 23.02
C ASP A 280 -3.26 14.57 22.77
N GLY A 281 -3.77 13.46 22.25
CA GLY A 281 -5.20 13.27 21.96
C GLY A 281 -5.71 13.95 20.68
N VAL A 282 -4.83 14.60 19.93
CA VAL A 282 -5.14 15.20 18.61
C VAL A 282 -4.57 14.33 17.50
N LYS A 283 -5.43 13.92 16.53
CA LYS A 283 -4.98 13.22 15.33
C LYS A 283 -4.52 14.22 14.29
N TRP A 284 -3.28 14.06 13.84
CA TRP A 284 -2.64 14.91 12.86
C TRP A 284 -2.48 14.21 11.52
N GLY A 285 -2.82 14.90 10.44
CA GLY A 285 -2.36 14.57 9.10
C GLY A 285 -0.99 15.18 8.86
N THR A 286 -0.01 14.35 8.53
CA THR A 286 1.36 14.78 8.21
C THR A 286 1.68 14.50 6.75
N GLU A 287 2.52 15.34 6.14
CA GLU A 287 2.96 15.19 4.76
C GLU A 287 4.40 15.70 4.63
N GLN A 288 5.26 14.90 4.03
CA GLN A 288 6.64 15.26 3.74
C GLN A 288 6.74 16.06 2.43
N PHE A 289 7.78 16.90 2.25
CA PHE A 289 8.02 17.51 0.94
C PHE A 289 8.24 16.46 -0.13
N SER A 290 7.48 16.52 -1.23
CA SER A 290 7.49 15.48 -2.28
C SER A 290 8.73 15.51 -3.18
N ASN A 291 9.32 16.69 -3.42
CA ASN A 291 10.54 16.79 -4.22
C ASN A 291 11.75 16.26 -3.42
N PRO A 292 12.51 15.26 -3.92
CA PRO A 292 13.59 14.61 -3.17
C PRO A 292 14.68 15.58 -2.70
N ARG A 293 15.10 16.53 -3.55
CA ARG A 293 16.13 17.51 -3.18
C ARG A 293 15.61 18.46 -2.11
N ARG A 294 14.39 18.98 -2.28
CA ARG A 294 13.77 19.86 -1.27
C ARG A 294 13.60 19.16 0.07
N TRP A 295 13.25 17.87 0.05
CA TRP A 295 13.14 17.07 1.26
C TRP A 295 14.51 16.95 1.97
N MET A 296 15.57 16.61 1.24
CA MET A 296 16.93 16.53 1.78
C MET A 296 17.41 17.86 2.38
N ASP A 297 17.18 18.96 1.67
CA ASP A 297 17.56 20.30 2.13
C ASP A 297 16.79 20.67 3.42
N ALA A 298 15.50 20.38 3.47
CA ALA A 298 14.64 20.65 4.62
C ALA A 298 14.95 19.74 5.81
N GLU A 299 15.28 18.47 5.54
CA GLU A 299 15.71 17.51 6.57
C GLU A 299 17.02 17.96 7.21
N ALA A 300 18.00 18.39 6.42
CA ALA A 300 19.26 18.96 6.91
C ALA A 300 19.04 20.24 7.74
N ALA A 301 17.97 21.00 7.46
CA ALA A 301 17.55 22.16 8.23
C ALA A 301 16.70 21.79 9.48
N GLY A 302 16.42 20.49 9.70
CA GLY A 302 15.75 19.98 10.91
C GLY A 302 14.25 19.73 10.78
N ASN A 303 13.61 20.05 9.64
CA ASN A 303 12.19 19.75 9.44
C ASN A 303 11.81 19.51 7.96
N PRO A 304 11.74 18.25 7.51
CA PRO A 304 11.34 17.90 6.14
C PRO A 304 9.81 17.85 5.92
N GLU A 305 9.03 18.13 6.95
CA GLU A 305 7.57 18.02 6.94
C GLU A 305 6.91 19.35 6.57
N LYS A 306 5.83 19.28 5.81
CA LYS A 306 4.92 20.42 5.59
C LYS A 306 4.14 20.75 6.87
N PRO A 307 3.49 21.92 6.97
CA PRO A 307 2.63 22.21 8.10
C PRO A 307 1.58 21.13 8.32
N ARG A 308 1.48 20.61 9.53
CA ARG A 308 0.50 19.58 9.92
C ARG A 308 -0.92 20.12 9.91
N VAL A 309 -1.85 19.22 9.62
CA VAL A 309 -3.27 19.49 9.69
C VAL A 309 -3.88 18.73 10.87
N ALA A 310 -4.44 19.44 11.84
CA ALA A 310 -5.22 18.81 12.90
C ALA A 310 -6.54 18.33 12.31
N LEU A 311 -6.82 17.03 12.40
CA LEU A 311 -8.07 16.47 11.88
C LEU A 311 -9.20 16.73 12.86
N SER A 312 -10.27 17.36 12.38
CA SER A 312 -11.50 17.51 13.14
C SER A 312 -12.15 16.15 13.38
N ARG A 313 -13.13 16.08 14.28
CA ARG A 313 -13.90 14.85 14.49
C ARG A 313 -14.64 14.41 13.24
N GLN A 314 -15.12 15.36 12.45
CA GLN A 314 -15.78 15.07 11.17
C GLN A 314 -14.78 14.48 10.17
N ASP A 315 -13.61 15.10 9.99
CA ASP A 315 -12.55 14.56 9.09
C ASP A 315 -12.16 13.14 9.50
N GLN A 316 -11.99 12.89 10.81
CA GLN A 316 -11.66 11.57 11.33
C GLN A 316 -12.77 10.53 11.04
N ALA A 317 -14.03 10.90 11.19
CA ALA A 317 -15.17 10.03 10.91
C ALA A 317 -15.27 9.71 9.40
N GLU A 318 -15.06 10.71 8.55
CA GLU A 318 -15.05 10.56 7.09
C GLU A 318 -13.88 9.68 6.63
N GLU A 319 -12.66 9.91 7.12
CA GLU A 319 -11.51 9.05 6.84
C GLU A 319 -11.74 7.62 7.33
N PHE A 320 -12.29 7.44 8.53
CA PHE A 320 -12.61 6.12 9.07
C PHE A 320 -13.60 5.35 8.18
N LEU A 321 -14.61 6.03 7.63
CA LEU A 321 -15.54 5.43 6.68
C LEU A 321 -14.83 5.06 5.37
N LEU A 322 -14.09 6.00 4.77
CA LEU A 322 -13.39 5.78 3.51
C LEU A 322 -12.41 4.60 3.58
N MET A 323 -11.68 4.50 4.69
CA MET A 323 -10.72 3.42 4.91
C MET A 323 -11.42 2.10 5.25
N GLY A 324 -12.33 2.13 6.20
CA GLY A 324 -12.94 0.91 6.75
C GLY A 324 -13.94 0.24 5.82
N LEU A 325 -14.65 0.99 4.97
CA LEU A 325 -15.56 0.41 3.98
C LEU A 325 -14.86 -0.33 2.84
N ARG A 326 -13.53 -0.25 2.76
CA ARG A 326 -12.74 -1.10 1.86
C ARG A 326 -12.67 -2.55 2.35
N LEU A 327 -12.73 -2.75 3.66
CA LEU A 327 -12.61 -4.08 4.29
C LEU A 327 -13.88 -4.93 4.05
N SER A 328 -13.70 -6.21 3.78
CA SER A 328 -14.80 -7.17 3.71
C SER A 328 -15.52 -7.33 5.06
N ASP A 329 -14.83 -7.09 6.17
CA ASP A 329 -15.40 -7.12 7.52
C ASP A 329 -16.23 -5.88 7.84
N GLY A 330 -16.15 -4.80 7.01
CA GLY A 330 -16.82 -3.55 7.24
C GLY A 330 -16.24 -2.75 8.42
N ILE A 331 -17.06 -1.91 9.05
CA ILE A 331 -16.67 -1.00 10.13
C ILE A 331 -17.43 -1.26 11.42
N SER A 332 -16.84 -0.85 12.55
CA SER A 332 -17.54 -0.75 13.83
C SER A 332 -18.35 0.55 13.89
N LEU A 333 -19.68 0.42 13.97
CA LEU A 333 -20.55 1.58 14.15
C LEU A 333 -20.32 2.30 15.47
N GLU A 334 -19.98 1.57 16.55
CA GLU A 334 -19.66 2.15 17.83
C GLU A 334 -18.41 3.05 17.74
N ARG A 335 -17.36 2.62 17.03
CA ARG A 335 -16.15 3.45 16.79
C ARG A 335 -16.51 4.68 15.95
N TYR A 336 -17.30 4.51 14.90
CA TYR A 336 -17.74 5.63 14.06
C TYR A 336 -18.49 6.68 14.88
N GLU A 337 -19.48 6.27 15.69
CA GLU A 337 -20.28 7.16 16.53
C GLU A 337 -19.41 7.89 17.56
N ALA A 338 -18.38 7.21 18.11
CA ALA A 338 -17.43 7.83 19.04
C ALA A 338 -16.56 8.89 18.35
N LEU A 339 -16.08 8.62 17.12
CA LEU A 339 -15.29 9.58 16.33
C LEU A 339 -16.13 10.75 15.87
N ALA A 340 -17.29 10.51 15.27
CA ALA A 340 -18.18 11.51 14.72
C ALA A 340 -18.89 12.37 15.80
N SER A 341 -18.91 11.88 17.06
CA SER A 341 -19.74 12.47 18.13
C SER A 341 -21.22 12.61 17.76
N THR A 342 -21.70 11.72 16.90
CA THR A 342 -23.09 11.71 16.41
C THR A 342 -23.55 10.27 16.22
N ASN A 343 -24.87 10.06 16.33
CA ASN A 343 -25.45 8.76 16.10
C ASN A 343 -25.49 8.47 14.58
N TRP A 344 -25.07 7.26 14.17
CA TRP A 344 -25.13 6.80 12.79
C TRP A 344 -26.48 6.99 12.12
N MET A 345 -27.57 6.74 12.86
CA MET A 345 -28.93 6.89 12.34
C MET A 345 -29.28 8.33 11.94
N SER A 346 -28.68 9.34 12.60
CA SER A 346 -28.88 10.73 12.22
C SER A 346 -28.11 11.12 10.96
N TYR A 347 -26.98 10.47 10.70
CA TYR A 347 -26.18 10.65 9.48
C TYR A 347 -26.84 9.92 8.29
N ALA A 348 -27.24 8.65 8.48
CA ALA A 348 -27.88 7.83 7.46
C ALA A 348 -29.30 8.34 7.09
N GLY A 349 -29.98 9.04 7.98
CA GLY A 349 -31.30 9.62 7.72
C GLY A 349 -31.32 10.71 6.64
N ASN A 350 -30.16 11.33 6.34
CA ASN A 350 -29.99 12.26 5.23
C ASN A 350 -29.80 11.55 3.87
N TRP A 351 -29.56 10.23 3.87
CA TRP A 351 -29.51 9.38 2.69
C TRP A 351 -30.81 8.55 2.66
N ALA A 352 -31.92 9.18 2.30
CA ALA A 352 -33.19 8.50 2.07
C ALA A 352 -33.01 7.55 0.88
N VAL A 353 -32.60 6.31 1.15
CA VAL A 353 -32.72 5.20 0.21
C VAL A 353 -34.19 4.79 0.21
N THR A 354 -34.90 5.20 -0.79
CA THR A 354 -36.14 4.59 -1.20
C THR A 354 -35.78 3.18 -1.71
N ASP A 355 -36.34 2.16 -1.04
CA ASP A 355 -36.19 0.71 -1.25
C ASP A 355 -35.12 0.01 -0.41
N ARG A 356 -35.57 -0.52 0.73
CA ARG A 356 -34.83 -1.47 1.57
C ARG A 356 -35.26 -2.89 1.27
N PRO A 357 -34.34 -3.81 0.96
CA PRO A 357 -34.54 -5.22 1.35
C PRO A 357 -34.35 -5.32 2.87
N GLN A 358 -35.25 -6.03 3.55
CA GLN A 358 -35.17 -6.28 4.99
C GLN A 358 -33.90 -7.05 5.32
N ALA A 359 -33.01 -6.46 6.10
CA ALA A 359 -31.83 -7.14 6.64
C ALA A 359 -32.22 -8.12 7.76
N PRO A 360 -31.55 -9.29 7.86
CA PRO A 360 -31.77 -10.20 8.98
C PRO A 360 -31.32 -9.56 10.29
N GLN A 361 -32.17 -9.69 11.32
CA GLN A 361 -31.88 -9.21 12.67
C GLN A 361 -30.68 -9.96 13.26
N GLY A 362 -29.62 -9.26 13.63
CA GLY A 362 -28.62 -9.85 14.52
C GLY A 362 -27.16 -9.38 14.42
N ARG A 363 -26.76 -8.56 13.48
CA ARG A 363 -25.39 -7.99 13.50
C ARG A 363 -25.39 -6.52 13.10
N ARG A 364 -24.88 -5.65 13.96
CA ARG A 364 -24.67 -4.21 13.71
C ARG A 364 -23.36 -3.99 12.93
N SER A 365 -23.19 -4.65 11.82
CA SER A 365 -22.08 -4.40 10.88
C SER A 365 -22.64 -4.13 9.50
N ILE A 366 -22.03 -3.23 8.79
CA ILE A 366 -22.29 -2.96 7.36
C ILE A 366 -21.24 -3.76 6.58
N PRO A 367 -21.62 -4.54 5.57
CA PRO A 367 -20.69 -5.33 4.75
C PRO A 367 -19.69 -4.46 3.98
#